data_6167b971ba6420ddd7c1c59fa069fbb3
#
_entry.id   6167b971ba6420ddd7c1c59fa069fbb3
#
_cell.length_a   1.000
_cell.length_b   1.000
_cell.length_c   1.000
_cell.angle_alpha   90.00
_cell.angle_beta   90.00
_cell.angle_gamma   90.00
#
_symmetry.space_group_name_H-M   'P 1'
#
loop_
_entity.id
_entity.type
_entity.pdbx_description
1 polymer ?
#
loop_
_entity_poly.entity_id
_entity_poly.type
_entity_poly.pdbx_seq_one_letter_code
_entity_poly.pdbx_strand_id
1 'polypeptide(L)'
;FTHKNSICKIENNAILGVGHTLDLTSDIRLGAYSILAGKGSQVWTHGFYHSKKTHDRWRIDGKVEIGKNVYIGSRAIICAGVHICNNCTIGAGVVVAKDIVKEGLYVNQALRYIEFDPDEAIKKLRKVAEYIYEK
;
A
#
# COMPACT_ATOMS: atom_id res chain seq x y z
N PHE A 1 -7.90 -16.66 12.25
CA PHE A 1 -8.52 -15.38 11.93
C PHE A 1 -9.21 -15.35 10.55
N THR A 2 -8.85 -16.25 9.67
CA THR A 2 -9.53 -16.50 8.39
C THR A 2 -10.71 -17.43 8.61
N HIS A 3 -11.83 -17.17 7.92
CA HIS A 3 -13.01 -18.04 7.92
C HIS A 3 -13.03 -18.97 6.68
N LYS A 4 -12.02 -18.87 5.83
CA LYS A 4 -11.83 -19.67 4.60
C LYS A 4 -10.35 -19.90 4.35
N ASN A 5 -10.03 -20.89 3.53
CA ASN A 5 -8.67 -21.08 3.03
C ASN A 5 -8.39 -20.06 1.94
N SER A 6 -7.38 -19.22 2.15
CA SER A 6 -6.95 -18.21 1.19
C SER A 6 -5.70 -18.66 0.45
N ILE A 7 -5.58 -18.28 -0.81
CA ILE A 7 -4.52 -18.72 -1.71
C ILE A 7 -3.70 -17.51 -2.15
N CYS A 8 -2.37 -17.62 -2.07
CA CYS A 8 -1.46 -16.75 -2.77
C CYS A 8 -1.02 -17.44 -4.07
N LYS A 9 -1.54 -16.98 -5.21
CA LYS A 9 -1.19 -17.53 -6.52
C LYS A 9 -0.18 -16.62 -7.21
N ILE A 10 1.03 -17.14 -7.45
CA ILE A 10 2.07 -16.49 -8.23
C ILE A 10 2.15 -17.23 -9.57
N GLU A 11 1.86 -16.51 -10.66
CA GLU A 11 1.77 -17.13 -12.00
C GLU A 11 3.14 -17.25 -12.65
N ASN A 12 3.16 -17.87 -13.85
CA ASN A 12 4.40 -18.17 -14.58
C ASN A 12 5.24 -16.92 -14.83
N ASN A 13 6.54 -17.02 -14.55
CA ASN A 13 7.51 -15.94 -14.73
C ASN A 13 7.22 -14.67 -13.90
N ALA A 14 6.32 -14.74 -12.94
CA ALA A 14 6.16 -13.66 -11.98
C ALA A 14 7.28 -13.71 -10.93
N ILE A 15 7.69 -12.55 -10.43
CA ILE A 15 8.78 -12.41 -9.48
C ILE A 15 8.24 -11.75 -8.21
N LEU A 16 8.44 -12.42 -7.10
CA LEU A 16 8.24 -11.86 -5.77
C LEU A 16 9.61 -11.53 -5.18
N GLY A 17 9.90 -10.24 -5.00
CA GLY A 17 11.12 -9.77 -4.35
C GLY A 17 11.16 -10.10 -2.86
N VAL A 18 12.05 -9.48 -2.14
CA VAL A 18 12.28 -9.77 -0.72
C VAL A 18 11.66 -8.74 0.22
N GLY A 19 11.29 -9.19 1.42
CA GLY A 19 10.84 -8.30 2.49
C GLY A 19 9.52 -7.59 2.22
N HIS A 20 8.60 -8.24 1.50
CA HIS A 20 7.23 -7.77 1.30
C HIS A 20 6.29 -8.37 2.34
N THR A 21 5.20 -7.67 2.64
CA THR A 21 4.10 -8.16 3.46
C THR A 21 2.95 -8.57 2.56
N LEU A 22 2.52 -9.82 2.66
CA LEU A 22 1.34 -10.33 1.96
C LEU A 22 0.32 -10.80 3.01
N ASP A 23 -0.77 -10.06 3.14
CA ASP A 23 -1.86 -10.44 4.04
C ASP A 23 -2.79 -11.43 3.33
N LEU A 24 -2.78 -12.67 3.80
CA LEU A 24 -3.60 -13.76 3.26
C LEU A 24 -4.92 -13.97 4.03
N THR A 25 -5.51 -12.90 4.53
CA THR A 25 -6.89 -12.96 5.04
C THR A 25 -7.88 -13.29 3.90
N SER A 26 -7.58 -12.86 2.67
CA SER A 26 -8.26 -13.28 1.43
C SER A 26 -7.21 -13.58 0.35
N ASP A 27 -7.65 -13.93 -0.86
CA ASP A 27 -6.75 -14.36 -1.93
C ASP A 27 -5.89 -13.22 -2.48
N ILE A 28 -4.67 -13.57 -2.86
CA ILE A 28 -3.77 -12.70 -3.63
C ILE A 28 -3.38 -13.43 -4.92
N ARG A 29 -3.49 -12.74 -6.05
CA ARG A 29 -2.98 -13.22 -7.33
C ARG A 29 -1.96 -12.23 -7.91
N LEU A 30 -0.77 -12.72 -8.22
CA LEU A 30 0.25 -12.01 -8.98
C LEU A 30 0.31 -12.62 -10.38
N GLY A 31 -0.12 -11.88 -11.39
CA GLY A 31 -0.24 -12.34 -12.76
C GLY A 31 1.11 -12.64 -13.43
N ALA A 32 1.08 -13.38 -14.51
CA ALA A 32 2.29 -13.80 -15.22
C ALA A 32 3.16 -12.60 -15.65
N TYR A 33 4.49 -12.77 -15.56
CA TYR A 33 5.49 -11.74 -15.87
C TYR A 33 5.41 -10.47 -15.01
N SER A 34 4.64 -10.48 -13.93
CA SER A 34 4.54 -9.35 -13.02
C SER A 34 5.61 -9.43 -11.95
N ILE A 35 6.01 -8.27 -11.41
CA ILE A 35 7.09 -8.16 -10.44
C ILE A 35 6.62 -7.32 -9.26
N LEU A 36 6.66 -7.89 -8.07
CA LEU A 36 6.67 -7.13 -6.83
C LEU A 36 8.13 -6.83 -6.50
N ALA A 37 8.59 -5.66 -6.94
CA ALA A 37 9.99 -5.31 -7.01
C ALA A 37 10.48 -4.58 -5.76
N GLY A 38 11.80 -4.59 -5.58
CA GLY A 38 12.45 -3.90 -4.49
C GLY A 38 12.14 -4.53 -3.14
N LYS A 39 11.77 -3.69 -2.16
CA LYS A 39 11.58 -4.10 -0.77
C LYS A 39 10.44 -3.33 -0.10
N GLY A 40 9.78 -3.97 0.86
CA GLY A 40 8.87 -3.32 1.81
C GLY A 40 7.50 -2.95 1.25
N SER A 41 7.10 -3.46 0.09
CA SER A 41 5.72 -3.30 -0.38
C SER A 41 4.77 -4.17 0.43
N GLN A 42 3.52 -3.74 0.51
CA GLN A 42 2.48 -4.38 1.31
C GLN A 42 1.26 -4.65 0.44
N VAL A 43 0.70 -5.85 0.52
CA VAL A 43 -0.55 -6.23 -0.13
C VAL A 43 -1.52 -6.65 0.97
N TRP A 44 -2.54 -5.87 1.18
CA TRP A 44 -3.56 -6.09 2.20
C TRP A 44 -4.83 -6.62 1.58
N THR A 45 -5.44 -7.63 2.21
CA THR A 45 -6.68 -8.24 1.76
C THR A 45 -7.82 -8.08 2.76
N HIS A 46 -7.60 -7.30 3.83
CA HIS A 46 -8.66 -6.92 4.76
C HIS A 46 -8.45 -5.51 5.31
N GLY A 47 -9.51 -4.97 5.87
CA GLY A 47 -9.55 -3.74 6.65
C GLY A 47 -10.68 -3.79 7.65
N PHE A 48 -10.89 -2.70 8.39
CA PHE A 48 -11.95 -2.62 9.39
C PHE A 48 -12.73 -1.31 9.28
N TYR A 49 -14.05 -1.42 9.43
CA TYR A 49 -14.90 -0.28 9.76
C TYR A 49 -15.20 -0.31 11.25
N HIS A 50 -15.14 0.84 11.90
CA HIS A 50 -15.49 0.99 13.31
C HIS A 50 -16.89 1.58 13.44
N SER A 51 -17.70 1.03 14.35
CA SER A 51 -19.02 1.56 14.68
C SER A 51 -18.89 2.98 15.25
N LYS A 52 -19.80 3.85 14.86
CA LYS A 52 -19.97 5.17 15.50
C LYS A 52 -20.81 5.12 16.78
N LYS A 53 -21.50 4.02 17.02
CA LYS A 53 -22.51 3.88 18.11
C LYS A 53 -22.04 2.95 19.21
N THR A 54 -21.18 1.99 18.90
CA THR A 54 -20.68 0.96 19.82
C THR A 54 -19.16 0.85 19.71
N HIS A 55 -18.54 -0.07 20.44
CA HIS A 55 -17.12 -0.40 20.32
C HIS A 55 -16.86 -1.51 19.27
N ASP A 56 -17.87 -1.89 18.51
CA ASP A 56 -17.76 -2.93 17.50
C ASP A 56 -16.99 -2.46 16.29
N ARG A 57 -16.38 -3.40 15.62
CA ARG A 57 -15.69 -3.22 14.34
C ARG A 57 -15.97 -4.40 13.43
N TRP A 58 -16.18 -4.08 12.18
CA TRP A 58 -16.46 -5.08 11.16
C TRP A 58 -15.27 -5.22 10.25
N ARG A 59 -14.81 -6.45 10.06
CA ARG A 59 -13.75 -6.75 9.09
C ARG A 59 -14.35 -6.78 7.69
N ILE A 60 -13.68 -6.12 6.77
CA ILE A 60 -14.04 -6.06 5.36
C ILE A 60 -12.93 -6.76 4.59
N ASP A 61 -13.22 -7.92 4.03
CA ASP A 61 -12.29 -8.71 3.25
C ASP A 61 -12.40 -8.39 1.76
N GLY A 62 -11.29 -8.37 1.05
CA GLY A 62 -11.25 -8.16 -0.39
C GLY A 62 -10.03 -8.79 -1.01
N LYS A 63 -10.21 -9.74 -1.95
CA LYS A 63 -9.10 -10.32 -2.70
C LYS A 63 -8.38 -9.24 -3.50
N VAL A 64 -7.07 -9.42 -3.68
CA VAL A 64 -6.25 -8.56 -4.54
C VAL A 64 -5.83 -9.33 -5.78
N GLU A 65 -6.08 -8.76 -6.95
CA GLU A 65 -5.72 -9.34 -8.23
C GLU A 65 -4.81 -8.38 -9.01
N ILE A 66 -3.57 -8.79 -9.21
CA ILE A 66 -2.58 -8.06 -10.00
C ILE A 66 -2.49 -8.75 -11.36
N GLY A 67 -2.74 -7.99 -12.42
CA GLY A 67 -2.76 -8.49 -13.81
C GLY A 67 -1.41 -8.98 -14.30
N LYS A 68 -1.30 -9.24 -15.60
CA LYS A 68 -0.07 -9.67 -16.25
C LYS A 68 0.82 -8.48 -16.58
N ASN A 69 2.14 -8.70 -16.57
CA ASN A 69 3.13 -7.69 -16.96
C ASN A 69 2.96 -6.38 -16.15
N VAL A 70 2.82 -6.52 -14.84
CA VAL A 70 2.69 -5.39 -13.91
C VAL A 70 3.97 -5.28 -13.10
N TYR A 71 4.57 -4.08 -13.10
CA TYR A 71 5.69 -3.75 -12.22
C TYR A 71 5.18 -2.98 -11.01
N ILE A 72 5.53 -3.42 -9.82
CA ILE A 72 5.20 -2.72 -8.56
C ILE A 72 6.48 -2.34 -7.85
N GLY A 73 6.72 -1.05 -7.72
CA GLY A 73 7.92 -0.47 -7.10
C GLY A 73 7.96 -0.66 -5.58
N SER A 74 9.14 -0.42 -5.02
CA SER A 74 9.40 -0.56 -3.58
C SER A 74 8.43 0.24 -2.72
N ARG A 75 8.05 -0.32 -1.57
CA ARG A 75 7.19 0.34 -0.57
C ARG A 75 5.81 0.76 -1.09
N ALA A 76 5.35 0.18 -2.19
CA ALA A 76 3.97 0.36 -2.61
C ALA A 76 3.00 -0.34 -1.64
N ILE A 77 1.81 0.21 -1.49
CA ILE A 77 0.74 -0.39 -0.68
C ILE A 77 -0.45 -0.66 -1.58
N ILE A 78 -0.85 -1.92 -1.67
CA ILE A 78 -2.05 -2.35 -2.40
C ILE A 78 -3.13 -2.68 -1.38
N CYS A 79 -4.24 -1.95 -1.45
CA CYS A 79 -5.33 -2.10 -0.49
C CYS A 79 -6.27 -3.24 -0.84
N ALA A 80 -7.05 -3.67 0.15
CA ALA A 80 -8.01 -4.76 0.02
C ALA A 80 -9.03 -4.52 -1.09
N GLY A 81 -9.31 -5.57 -1.86
CA GLY A 81 -10.30 -5.55 -2.93
C GLY A 81 -9.81 -4.98 -4.26
N VAL A 82 -8.56 -4.52 -4.34
CA VAL A 82 -8.02 -3.88 -5.54
C VAL A 82 -7.74 -4.88 -6.65
N HIS A 83 -8.15 -4.51 -7.86
CA HIS A 83 -7.76 -5.12 -9.11
C HIS A 83 -6.87 -4.17 -9.93
N ILE A 84 -5.71 -4.65 -10.36
CA ILE A 84 -4.79 -3.92 -11.26
C ILE A 84 -4.81 -4.61 -12.62
N CYS A 85 -5.19 -3.88 -13.65
CA CYS A 85 -5.20 -4.42 -15.02
C CYS A 85 -3.78 -4.71 -15.52
N ASN A 86 -3.68 -5.38 -16.69
CA ASN A 86 -2.40 -5.71 -17.30
C ASN A 86 -1.59 -4.48 -17.70
N ASN A 87 -0.28 -4.65 -17.89
CA ASN A 87 0.63 -3.65 -18.46
C ASN A 87 0.72 -2.35 -17.65
N CYS A 88 0.68 -2.44 -16.34
CA CYS A 88 0.81 -1.29 -15.44
C CYS A 88 2.19 -1.23 -14.82
N THR A 89 2.68 -0.02 -14.62
CA THR A 89 3.85 0.27 -13.79
C THR A 89 3.40 1.11 -12.59
N ILE A 90 3.60 0.60 -11.40
CA ILE A 90 3.30 1.30 -10.14
C ILE A 90 4.63 1.79 -9.57
N GLY A 91 4.76 3.09 -9.42
CA GLY A 91 5.95 3.72 -8.86
C GLY A 91 6.19 3.37 -7.39
N ALA A 92 7.40 3.61 -6.92
CA ALA A 92 7.74 3.39 -5.52
C ALA A 92 6.89 4.26 -4.58
N GLY A 93 6.49 3.70 -3.44
CA GLY A 93 5.71 4.38 -2.42
C GLY A 93 4.27 4.73 -2.79
N VAL A 94 3.77 4.24 -3.93
CA VAL A 94 2.39 4.49 -4.35
C VAL A 94 1.41 3.69 -3.51
N VAL A 95 0.32 4.33 -3.07
CA VAL A 95 -0.82 3.67 -2.44
C VAL A 95 -1.92 3.47 -3.46
N VAL A 96 -2.25 2.21 -3.75
CA VAL A 96 -3.34 1.82 -4.65
C VAL A 96 -4.54 1.41 -3.80
N ALA A 97 -5.52 2.31 -3.68
CA ALA A 97 -6.71 2.11 -2.84
C ALA A 97 -8.00 1.90 -3.68
N LYS A 98 -7.89 1.85 -4.99
CA LYS A 98 -9.00 1.58 -5.93
C LYS A 98 -8.48 0.85 -7.16
N ASP A 99 -9.37 0.25 -7.92
CA ASP A 99 -9.04 -0.47 -9.14
C ASP A 99 -8.30 0.40 -10.15
N ILE A 100 -7.31 -0.20 -10.80
CA ILE A 100 -6.61 0.36 -11.95
C ILE A 100 -7.13 -0.35 -13.19
N VAL A 101 -7.89 0.37 -13.99
CA VAL A 101 -8.58 -0.17 -15.18
C VAL A 101 -7.93 0.22 -16.51
N LYS A 102 -6.95 1.12 -16.47
CA LYS A 102 -6.23 1.60 -17.64
C LYS A 102 -4.75 1.30 -17.50
N GLU A 103 -4.14 0.71 -18.53
CA GLU A 103 -2.69 0.48 -18.56
C GLU A 103 -1.90 1.78 -18.52
N GLY A 104 -0.70 1.75 -17.95
CA GLY A 104 0.17 2.92 -17.88
C GLY A 104 1.01 3.02 -16.61
N LEU A 105 1.60 4.18 -16.43
CA LEU A 105 2.44 4.51 -15.28
C LEU A 105 1.63 5.27 -14.21
N TYR A 106 1.65 4.75 -12.99
CA TYR A 106 0.99 5.34 -11.82
C TYR A 106 2.04 5.75 -10.80
N VAL A 107 2.07 7.03 -10.47
CA VAL A 107 3.05 7.62 -9.55
C VAL A 107 2.34 8.51 -8.52
N ASN A 108 3.00 8.74 -7.40
CA ASN A 108 2.56 9.73 -6.42
C ASN A 108 2.66 11.15 -6.98
N GLN A 109 2.07 12.10 -6.28
CA GLN A 109 2.24 13.51 -6.60
C GLN A 109 3.73 13.88 -6.62
N ALA A 110 4.10 14.83 -7.49
CA ALA A 110 5.44 15.38 -7.54
C ALA A 110 5.89 15.92 -6.17
N LEU A 111 7.18 15.85 -5.89
CA LEU A 111 7.76 16.49 -4.72
C LEU A 111 7.33 17.96 -4.69
N ARG A 112 6.85 18.41 -3.53
CA ARG A 112 6.49 19.80 -3.30
C ARG A 112 7.54 20.43 -2.41
N TYR A 113 8.20 21.48 -2.91
CA TYR A 113 9.06 22.33 -2.10
C TYR A 113 8.19 23.24 -1.23
N ILE A 114 8.54 23.33 0.04
CA ILE A 114 7.97 24.31 0.98
C ILE A 114 9.16 25.03 1.58
N GLU A 115 9.19 26.36 1.40
CA GLU A 115 10.15 27.19 2.11
C GLU A 115 9.91 27.07 3.62
N PHE A 116 10.94 26.72 4.34
CA PHE A 116 10.82 26.43 5.77
C PHE A 116 12.08 26.85 6.50
N ASP A 117 11.90 27.70 7.49
CA ASP A 117 12.94 28.07 8.44
C ASP A 117 12.66 27.37 9.79
N PRO A 118 13.45 26.35 10.15
CA PRO A 118 13.25 25.60 11.39
C PRO A 118 13.47 26.49 12.64
N ASP A 119 14.38 27.45 12.59
CA ASP A 119 14.67 28.32 13.72
C ASP A 119 13.52 29.28 14.02
N GLU A 120 12.82 29.74 12.99
CA GLU A 120 11.59 30.51 13.16
C GLU A 120 10.39 29.63 13.55
N ALA A 121 10.34 28.40 13.03
CA ALA A 121 9.25 27.49 13.34
C ALA A 121 9.22 27.07 14.82
N ILE A 122 10.38 26.77 15.43
CA ILE A 122 10.46 26.36 16.83
C ILE A 122 10.09 27.45 17.81
N LYS A 123 10.23 28.75 17.44
CA LYS A 123 9.82 29.88 18.26
C LYS A 123 8.30 29.88 18.54
N LYS A 124 7.51 29.23 17.71
CA LYS A 124 6.05 29.10 17.84
C LYS A 124 5.64 27.93 18.70
N LEU A 125 6.60 27.14 19.17
CA LEU A 125 6.37 25.93 19.96
C LEU A 125 6.77 26.16 21.42
N ARG A 126 6.17 25.41 22.33
CA ARG A 126 6.53 25.44 23.74
C ARG A 126 7.74 24.56 24.01
N LYS A 127 8.84 25.16 24.48
CA LYS A 127 10.02 24.37 24.90
C LYS A 127 9.69 23.64 26.21
N VAL A 128 9.86 22.34 26.24
CA VAL A 128 9.58 21.48 27.41
C VAL A 128 10.85 20.87 28.02
N ALA A 129 11.92 20.73 27.21
CA ALA A 129 13.24 20.31 27.67
C ALA A 129 14.30 20.80 26.68
N GLU A 130 15.58 20.54 27.00
CA GLU A 130 16.66 20.86 26.07
C GLU A 130 16.44 20.11 24.75
N TYR A 131 16.38 20.85 23.61
CA TYR A 131 16.07 20.37 22.25
C TYR A 131 14.70 19.71 22.07
N ILE A 132 13.75 19.80 23.06
CA ILE A 132 12.42 19.23 22.95
C ILE A 132 11.35 20.33 23.02
N TYR A 133 10.45 20.31 22.03
CA TYR A 133 9.37 21.26 21.85
C TYR A 133 8.04 20.55 21.65
N GLU A 134 6.94 21.20 22.06
CA GLU A 134 5.56 20.73 21.87
C GLU A 134 4.74 21.77 21.10
N LYS A 135 3.75 21.26 20.34
CA LYS A 135 2.73 22.08 19.64
C LYS A 135 1.68 22.58 20.62
#